data_3f2c35d214676050368112417ea6bda0
#
_entry.id   3f2c35d214676050368112417ea6bda0
#
_cell.length_a   1.000
_cell.length_b   1.000
_cell.length_c   1.000
_cell.angle_alpha   90.00
_cell.angle_beta   90.00
_cell.angle_gamma   90.00
#
_symmetry.space_group_name_H-M   'P 1'
#
loop_
_entity.id
_entity.type
_entity.pdbx_description
1 polymer ?
#
loop_
_entity_poly.entity_id
_entity_poly.type
_entity_poly.pdbx_seq_one_letter_code
_entity_poly.pdbx_strand_id
1 'polypeptide(L)'
;MKKYLVYMTCAAAAMIGGTGCSDFGDVNMDPEHLNSENIPTELLFTNGQHQMLGSDWDVWRNGCIYAAQWMSHTASFNWLGNANYTWNDGYSGAYWEIYNGDTRGALRDMKDAVEAWKEDPSRQIDYQIARIMLAYGMHRMTDLYGDIPYSQAVQPELYSFPEYDTQQSIYMDLLKELNEAQAALNGASAAAMKSADNFYQGDASKWRKFANSLMLRVAMRMSKVDPAAAEQWVKTAVANGVFESDADNCMLMHAGGLTTNDFSEPYAKIYSHEDRGNFFLTEYFVDLLKSTNDPRLSLIGTVCEEPTISVQA
;
A
#
# COMPACT_ATOMS: atom_id res chain seq x y z
N MET A 1 -32.73 28.66 62.85
CA MET A 1 -31.26 28.46 62.73
C MET A 1 -30.88 27.11 62.17
N LYS A 2 -31.36 25.95 62.60
CA LYS A 2 -31.00 24.63 62.09
C LYS A 2 -31.23 24.41 60.57
N LYS A 3 -32.34 24.96 60.01
CA LYS A 3 -32.60 24.80 58.56
C LYS A 3 -31.62 25.56 57.67
N TYR A 4 -31.17 26.74 58.07
CA TYR A 4 -30.21 27.53 57.29
C TYR A 4 -28.80 26.92 57.36
N LEU A 5 -28.46 26.24 58.46
CA LEU A 5 -27.17 25.51 58.55
C LEU A 5 -27.09 24.33 57.59
N VAL A 6 -28.20 23.59 57.39
CA VAL A 6 -28.30 22.48 56.43
C VAL A 6 -28.19 23.00 55.00
N TYR A 7 -28.82 24.11 54.66
CA TYR A 7 -28.70 24.68 53.30
C TYR A 7 -27.29 25.21 53.00
N MET A 8 -26.61 25.80 54.00
CA MET A 8 -25.22 26.24 53.85
C MET A 8 -24.25 25.08 53.70
N THR A 9 -24.44 23.96 54.41
CA THR A 9 -23.61 22.75 54.24
C THR A 9 -23.86 22.06 52.92
N CYS A 10 -25.09 21.99 52.42
CA CYS A 10 -25.39 21.47 51.09
C CYS A 10 -24.82 22.35 49.96
N ALA A 11 -24.88 23.68 50.10
CA ALA A 11 -24.28 24.60 49.13
C ALA A 11 -22.74 24.54 49.13
N ALA A 12 -22.10 24.39 50.30
CA ALA A 12 -20.67 24.22 50.41
C ALA A 12 -20.21 22.85 49.81
N ALA A 13 -20.97 21.77 50.01
CA ALA A 13 -20.69 20.47 49.43
C ALA A 13 -20.85 20.47 47.88
N ALA A 14 -21.81 21.22 47.35
CA ALA A 14 -21.98 21.38 45.90
C ALA A 14 -20.87 22.23 45.25
N MET A 15 -20.24 23.16 45.97
CA MET A 15 -19.09 23.92 45.47
C MET A 15 -17.77 23.14 45.49
N ILE A 16 -17.63 22.15 46.36
CA ILE A 16 -16.43 21.27 46.42
C ILE A 16 -16.51 20.15 45.35
N GLY A 17 -17.73 19.78 44.92
CA GLY A 17 -17.92 18.76 43.86
C GLY A 17 -17.67 19.26 42.44
N GLY A 18 -17.40 20.55 42.24
CA GLY A 18 -17.24 21.16 40.91
C GLY A 18 -15.79 21.25 40.40
N THR A 19 -14.80 20.79 41.15
CA THR A 19 -13.39 20.79 40.70
C THR A 19 -12.92 19.43 40.19
N GLY A 20 -13.86 18.59 39.77
CA GLY A 20 -13.55 17.34 39.12
C GLY A 20 -13.31 17.56 37.63
N CYS A 21 -12.09 17.26 37.17
CA CYS A 21 -11.72 17.01 35.78
C CYS A 21 -11.44 18.22 34.89
N SER A 22 -10.62 19.18 35.33
CA SER A 22 -9.88 20.02 34.39
C SER A 22 -8.87 19.21 33.57
N ASP A 23 -8.39 18.10 34.13
CA ASP A 23 -7.29 17.26 33.57
C ASP A 23 -7.80 15.94 32.99
N PHE A 24 -9.13 15.81 32.77
CA PHE A 24 -9.70 14.56 32.24
C PHE A 24 -9.12 14.20 30.83
N GLY A 25 -8.84 15.21 30.02
CA GLY A 25 -8.16 15.04 28.74
C GLY A 25 -6.72 14.50 28.93
N ASP A 26 -5.98 15.09 29.85
CA ASP A 26 -4.57 14.75 30.07
C ASP A 26 -4.38 13.39 30.74
N VAL A 27 -5.31 12.98 31.62
CA VAL A 27 -5.28 11.67 32.30
C VAL A 27 -5.53 10.52 31.31
N ASN A 28 -6.25 10.78 30.21
CA ASN A 28 -6.51 9.78 29.17
C ASN A 28 -5.46 9.76 28.06
N MET A 29 -4.48 10.67 28.11
CA MET A 29 -3.35 10.67 27.18
C MET A 29 -2.28 9.74 27.73
N ASP A 30 -2.06 8.60 27.09
CA ASP A 30 -0.95 7.73 27.41
C ASP A 30 0.35 8.35 26.85
N PRO A 31 1.29 8.82 27.72
CA PRO A 31 2.51 9.47 27.26
C PRO A 31 3.50 8.48 26.61
N GLU A 32 3.32 7.17 26.82
CA GLU A 32 4.18 6.12 26.28
C GLU A 32 3.68 5.55 24.95
N HIS A 33 2.43 5.87 24.57
CA HIS A 33 1.88 5.44 23.28
C HIS A 33 1.69 6.61 22.32
N LEU A 34 2.00 6.35 21.04
CA LEU A 34 1.71 7.30 19.96
C LEU A 34 0.18 7.37 19.77
N ASN A 35 -0.36 8.58 19.69
CA ASN A 35 -1.75 8.84 19.35
C ASN A 35 -1.83 9.64 18.05
N SER A 36 -3.03 9.80 17.51
CA SER A 36 -3.25 10.48 16.22
C SER A 36 -2.72 11.92 16.17
N GLU A 37 -2.51 12.57 17.34
CA GLU A 37 -2.04 13.96 17.41
C GLU A 37 -0.51 14.08 17.47
N ASN A 38 0.19 13.00 17.84
CA ASN A 38 1.64 13.03 18.06
C ASN A 38 2.44 11.99 17.23
N ILE A 39 1.77 11.29 16.31
CA ILE A 39 2.48 10.39 15.37
C ILE A 39 3.32 11.25 14.41
N PRO A 40 4.64 11.06 14.35
CA PRO A 40 5.45 11.70 13.32
C PRO A 40 4.99 11.29 11.92
N THR A 41 4.77 12.26 11.04
CA THR A 41 4.29 12.03 9.67
C THR A 41 5.20 11.07 8.89
N GLU A 42 6.50 11.07 9.19
CA GLU A 42 7.47 10.14 8.61
C GLU A 42 7.13 8.67 8.90
N LEU A 43 6.58 8.37 10.08
CA LEU A 43 6.16 7.00 10.41
C LEU A 43 4.93 6.57 9.61
N LEU A 44 3.98 7.48 9.38
CA LEU A 44 2.84 7.23 8.50
C LEU A 44 3.32 6.94 7.09
N PHE A 45 4.24 7.75 6.57
CA PHE A 45 4.82 7.54 5.25
C PHE A 45 5.53 6.18 5.14
N THR A 46 6.37 5.83 6.12
CA THR A 46 7.09 4.56 6.17
C THR A 46 6.13 3.36 6.20
N ASN A 47 5.08 3.44 7.05
CA ASN A 47 4.06 2.41 7.12
C ASN A 47 3.29 2.28 5.81
N GLY A 48 2.89 3.41 5.22
CA GLY A 48 2.24 3.45 3.91
C GLY A 48 3.07 2.78 2.82
N GLN A 49 4.38 3.03 2.75
CA GLN A 49 5.28 2.35 1.82
C GLN A 49 5.29 0.83 2.02
N HIS A 50 5.40 0.39 3.28
CA HIS A 50 5.46 -1.03 3.60
C HIS A 50 4.15 -1.74 3.24
N GLN A 51 3.02 -1.18 3.62
CA GLN A 51 1.71 -1.79 3.41
C GLN A 51 1.24 -1.75 1.94
N MET A 52 1.62 -0.70 1.18
CA MET A 52 1.24 -0.59 -0.24
C MET A 52 1.90 -1.60 -1.15
N LEU A 53 3.04 -2.17 -0.79
CA LEU A 53 3.68 -3.23 -1.59
C LEU A 53 2.96 -4.57 -1.45
N GLY A 54 2.13 -4.70 -0.46
CA GLY A 54 1.36 -5.88 -0.16
C GLY A 54 1.76 -6.50 1.16
N SER A 55 0.76 -6.88 1.94
CA SER A 55 0.91 -7.73 3.11
C SER A 55 0.87 -9.19 2.71
N ASP A 56 1.26 -10.08 3.61
CA ASP A 56 1.11 -11.52 3.44
C ASP A 56 -0.32 -11.93 3.07
N TRP A 57 -1.32 -11.26 3.65
CA TRP A 57 -2.73 -11.54 3.44
C TRP A 57 -3.24 -11.25 2.02
N ASP A 58 -2.92 -10.08 1.45
CA ASP A 58 -3.33 -9.73 0.09
C ASP A 58 -2.45 -10.40 -0.97
N VAL A 59 -1.16 -10.56 -0.71
CA VAL A 59 -0.25 -11.32 -1.58
C VAL A 59 -0.68 -12.78 -1.67
N TRP A 60 -1.03 -13.40 -0.54
CA TRP A 60 -1.53 -14.78 -0.52
C TRP A 60 -2.81 -14.93 -1.33
N ARG A 61 -3.81 -14.06 -1.10
CA ARG A 61 -5.13 -14.16 -1.72
C ARG A 61 -5.14 -13.70 -3.16
N ASN A 62 -4.79 -12.46 -3.40
CA ASN A 62 -4.82 -11.91 -4.75
C ASN A 62 -3.66 -12.40 -5.62
N GLY A 63 -2.48 -12.58 -5.03
CA GLY A 63 -1.28 -13.05 -5.74
C GLY A 63 -1.26 -14.56 -5.95
N CYS A 64 -1.16 -15.33 -4.85
CA CYS A 64 -0.93 -16.77 -4.93
C CYS A 64 -2.20 -17.56 -5.30
N ILE A 65 -3.34 -17.24 -4.65
CA ILE A 65 -4.59 -17.99 -4.83
C ILE A 65 -5.28 -17.65 -6.15
N TYR A 66 -5.26 -16.38 -6.58
CA TYR A 66 -5.92 -15.98 -7.83
C TYR A 66 -4.93 -15.76 -8.97
N ALA A 67 -4.16 -14.68 -8.94
CA ALA A 67 -3.42 -14.23 -10.12
C ALA A 67 -2.41 -15.28 -10.64
N ALA A 68 -1.63 -15.90 -9.77
CA ALA A 68 -0.64 -16.90 -10.16
C ALA A 68 -1.27 -18.17 -10.75
N GLN A 69 -2.41 -18.61 -10.20
CA GLN A 69 -3.14 -19.79 -10.72
C GLN A 69 -3.86 -19.46 -12.03
N TRP A 70 -4.50 -18.30 -12.14
CA TRP A 70 -5.17 -17.89 -13.38
C TRP A 70 -4.21 -17.69 -14.55
N MET A 71 -2.98 -17.26 -14.24
CA MET A 71 -1.90 -17.17 -15.22
C MET A 71 -1.21 -18.52 -15.50
N SER A 72 -1.67 -19.60 -14.86
CA SER A 72 -1.07 -20.92 -14.94
C SER A 72 0.41 -20.96 -14.54
N HIS A 73 0.86 -20.05 -13.68
CA HIS A 73 2.22 -20.08 -13.12
C HIS A 73 2.33 -21.13 -12.03
N THR A 74 1.32 -21.18 -11.15
CA THR A 74 1.26 -22.14 -10.05
C THR A 74 -0.05 -22.92 -10.05
N ALA A 75 -0.04 -24.05 -9.38
CA ALA A 75 -1.21 -24.83 -9.00
C ALA A 75 -1.16 -25.05 -7.49
N SER A 76 -2.32 -25.34 -6.88
CA SER A 76 -2.42 -25.60 -5.44
C SER A 76 -3.33 -26.79 -5.18
N PHE A 77 -3.01 -27.59 -4.17
CA PHE A 77 -3.90 -28.66 -3.73
C PHE A 77 -5.09 -28.14 -2.90
N ASN A 78 -4.90 -27.12 -2.08
CA ASN A 78 -5.92 -26.64 -1.16
C ASN A 78 -6.84 -25.58 -1.77
N TRP A 79 -6.40 -24.89 -2.84
CA TRP A 79 -7.07 -23.74 -3.43
C TRP A 79 -7.59 -24.01 -4.85
N LEU A 80 -7.98 -25.27 -5.12
CA LEU A 80 -8.44 -25.74 -6.44
C LEU A 80 -9.69 -25.01 -6.95
N GLY A 81 -10.62 -24.64 -6.05
CA GLY A 81 -11.84 -23.91 -6.43
C GLY A 81 -11.51 -22.55 -7.11
N ASN A 82 -10.53 -21.85 -6.60
CA ASN A 82 -10.15 -20.55 -7.11
C ASN A 82 -9.42 -20.64 -8.45
N ALA A 83 -8.63 -21.68 -8.69
CA ALA A 83 -8.03 -21.98 -9.99
C ALA A 83 -9.08 -22.16 -11.09
N ASN A 84 -10.28 -22.57 -10.76
CA ASN A 84 -11.42 -22.75 -11.66
C ASN A 84 -12.28 -21.48 -11.79
N TYR A 85 -11.75 -20.30 -11.50
CA TYR A 85 -12.44 -19.00 -11.57
C TYR A 85 -13.64 -18.91 -10.63
N THR A 86 -13.64 -19.65 -9.51
CA THR A 86 -14.68 -19.55 -8.50
C THR A 86 -14.52 -18.28 -7.69
N TRP A 87 -15.60 -17.52 -7.58
CA TRP A 87 -15.62 -16.27 -6.84
C TRP A 87 -15.60 -16.51 -5.31
N ASN A 88 -14.85 -15.67 -4.59
CA ASN A 88 -14.84 -15.63 -3.12
C ASN A 88 -14.62 -14.18 -2.66
N ASP A 89 -15.67 -13.57 -2.12
CA ASP A 89 -15.67 -12.17 -1.69
C ASP A 89 -14.55 -11.85 -0.67
N GLY A 90 -14.36 -12.74 0.32
CA GLY A 90 -13.35 -12.55 1.35
C GLY A 90 -11.92 -12.59 0.82
N TYR A 91 -11.69 -13.25 -0.32
CA TYR A 91 -10.36 -13.31 -0.92
C TYR A 91 -10.15 -12.19 -1.93
N SER A 92 -11.12 -11.93 -2.79
CA SER A 92 -11.01 -10.87 -3.78
C SER A 92 -10.96 -9.48 -3.14
N GLY A 93 -11.58 -9.31 -1.97
CA GLY A 93 -11.58 -8.07 -1.20
C GLY A 93 -10.31 -7.80 -0.38
N ALA A 94 -9.34 -8.73 -0.35
CA ALA A 94 -8.21 -8.62 0.56
C ALA A 94 -7.38 -7.33 0.39
N TYR A 95 -7.17 -6.87 -0.83
CA TYR A 95 -6.43 -5.64 -1.09
C TYR A 95 -7.24 -4.36 -0.79
N TRP A 96 -8.56 -4.46 -0.65
CA TRP A 96 -9.41 -3.31 -0.27
C TRP A 96 -9.06 -2.73 1.09
N GLU A 97 -8.47 -3.54 1.98
CA GLU A 97 -8.08 -3.14 3.32
C GLU A 97 -7.02 -2.01 3.35
N ILE A 98 -6.33 -1.74 2.24
CA ILE A 98 -5.37 -0.62 2.17
C ILE A 98 -6.03 0.77 2.26
N TYR A 99 -7.36 0.89 2.07
CA TYR A 99 -8.03 2.17 2.23
C TYR A 99 -7.97 2.67 3.67
N ASN A 100 -8.45 1.85 4.61
CA ASN A 100 -8.59 2.25 6.00
C ASN A 100 -8.63 1.08 6.99
N GLY A 101 -8.10 -0.08 6.61
CA GLY A 101 -8.04 -1.22 7.51
C GLY A 101 -7.30 -0.88 8.81
N ASP A 102 -7.73 -1.42 9.94
CA ASP A 102 -7.17 -1.12 11.26
C ASP A 102 -5.64 -1.35 11.33
N THR A 103 -5.15 -2.30 10.56
CA THR A 103 -3.73 -2.67 10.51
C THR A 103 -3.07 -2.36 9.17
N ARG A 104 -3.82 -1.94 8.14
CA ARG A 104 -3.36 -1.85 6.76
C ARG A 104 -3.84 -0.60 6.03
N GLY A 105 -4.16 0.46 6.74
CA GLY A 105 -4.65 1.71 6.18
C GLY A 105 -3.62 2.51 5.39
N ALA A 106 -2.89 1.87 4.47
CA ALA A 106 -1.79 2.46 3.73
C ALA A 106 -2.17 3.72 2.94
N LEU A 107 -3.36 3.74 2.35
CA LEU A 107 -3.84 4.92 1.62
C LEU A 107 -4.18 6.07 2.57
N ARG A 108 -4.74 5.77 3.75
CA ARG A 108 -4.99 6.78 4.78
C ARG A 108 -3.68 7.39 5.25
N ASP A 109 -2.73 6.57 5.66
CA ASP A 109 -1.43 7.03 6.16
C ASP A 109 -0.71 7.88 5.13
N MET A 110 -0.78 7.48 3.86
CA MET A 110 -0.18 8.24 2.76
C MET A 110 -0.93 9.54 2.46
N LYS A 111 -2.25 9.55 2.56
CA LYS A 111 -3.08 10.75 2.41
C LYS A 111 -2.78 11.75 3.53
N ASP A 112 -2.68 11.27 4.78
CA ASP A 112 -2.32 12.10 5.93
C ASP A 112 -0.92 12.71 5.77
N ALA A 113 0.04 11.96 5.24
CA ALA A 113 1.37 12.49 4.92
C ALA A 113 1.31 13.57 3.83
N VAL A 114 0.52 13.37 2.78
CA VAL A 114 0.29 14.36 1.72
C VAL A 114 -0.27 15.66 2.31
N GLU A 115 -1.32 15.57 3.12
CA GLU A 115 -1.96 16.77 3.69
C GLU A 115 -1.04 17.48 4.71
N ALA A 116 -0.30 16.73 5.53
CA ALA A 116 0.62 17.30 6.52
C ALA A 116 1.79 18.07 5.87
N TRP A 117 2.29 17.61 4.73
CA TRP A 117 3.44 18.25 4.08
C TRP A 117 3.09 19.27 3.01
N LYS A 118 1.83 19.33 2.59
CA LYS A 118 1.35 20.15 1.48
C LYS A 118 1.69 21.64 1.61
N GLU A 119 1.41 22.21 2.78
CA GLU A 119 1.57 23.64 3.02
C GLU A 119 2.92 23.99 3.72
N ASP A 120 3.77 22.99 4.00
CA ASP A 120 5.07 23.21 4.62
C ASP A 120 6.16 23.46 3.54
N PRO A 121 6.71 24.68 3.45
CA PRO A 121 7.73 25.00 2.44
C PRO A 121 9.01 24.16 2.60
N SER A 122 9.32 23.67 3.80
CA SER A 122 10.49 22.85 4.07
C SER A 122 10.31 21.38 3.66
N ARG A 123 9.06 20.95 3.41
CA ARG A 123 8.69 19.57 3.12
C ARG A 123 8.19 19.35 1.67
N GLN A 124 8.41 20.30 0.79
CA GLN A 124 7.85 20.24 -0.57
C GLN A 124 8.32 19.03 -1.38
N ILE A 125 9.56 18.57 -1.18
CA ILE A 125 10.06 17.35 -1.84
C ILE A 125 9.39 16.12 -1.26
N ASP A 126 9.23 16.04 0.07
CA ASP A 126 8.50 14.97 0.78
C ASP A 126 7.05 14.90 0.31
N TYR A 127 6.40 16.05 0.18
CA TYR A 127 5.03 16.17 -0.35
C TYR A 127 4.89 15.55 -1.75
N GLN A 128 5.81 15.86 -2.68
CA GLN A 128 5.76 15.28 -4.02
C GLN A 128 5.97 13.77 -4.02
N ILE A 129 6.88 13.28 -3.18
CA ILE A 129 7.13 11.84 -3.03
C ILE A 129 5.89 11.13 -2.45
N ALA A 130 5.23 11.71 -1.46
CA ALA A 130 3.99 11.17 -0.90
C ALA A 130 2.85 11.13 -1.94
N ARG A 131 2.70 12.16 -2.79
CA ARG A 131 1.77 12.16 -3.93
C ARG A 131 2.04 10.99 -4.89
N ILE A 132 3.31 10.74 -5.22
CA ILE A 132 3.70 9.64 -6.10
C ILE A 132 3.31 8.27 -5.49
N MET A 133 3.53 8.10 -4.18
CA MET A 133 3.16 6.87 -3.49
C MET A 133 1.64 6.70 -3.39
N LEU A 134 0.90 7.77 -3.11
CA LEU A 134 -0.56 7.73 -3.11
C LEU A 134 -1.10 7.35 -4.49
N ALA A 135 -0.54 7.93 -5.56
CA ALA A 135 -0.89 7.58 -6.93
C ALA A 135 -0.60 6.11 -7.25
N TYR A 136 0.51 5.55 -6.74
CA TYR A 136 0.82 4.12 -6.88
C TYR A 136 -0.25 3.23 -6.22
N GLY A 137 -0.64 3.54 -4.97
CA GLY A 137 -1.67 2.78 -4.27
C GLY A 137 -3.03 2.85 -4.95
N MET A 138 -3.47 4.04 -5.35
CA MET A 138 -4.73 4.25 -6.07
C MET A 138 -4.75 3.58 -7.45
N HIS A 139 -3.61 3.60 -8.15
CA HIS A 139 -3.47 2.85 -9.41
C HIS A 139 -3.70 1.35 -9.21
N ARG A 140 -3.09 0.74 -8.18
CA ARG A 140 -3.32 -0.69 -7.88
C ARG A 140 -4.77 -0.98 -7.53
N MET A 141 -5.42 -0.08 -6.78
CA MET A 141 -6.83 -0.23 -6.41
C MET A 141 -7.73 -0.23 -7.65
N THR A 142 -7.62 0.77 -8.51
CA THR A 142 -8.47 0.83 -9.71
C THR A 142 -8.16 -0.29 -10.70
N ASP A 143 -6.92 -0.79 -10.76
CA ASP A 143 -6.54 -1.94 -11.58
C ASP A 143 -7.24 -3.23 -11.13
N LEU A 144 -7.44 -3.41 -9.83
CA LEU A 144 -8.09 -4.61 -9.27
C LEU A 144 -9.61 -4.51 -9.31
N TYR A 145 -10.17 -3.32 -9.06
CA TYR A 145 -11.60 -3.16 -8.77
C TYR A 145 -12.36 -2.29 -9.77
N GLY A 146 -11.69 -1.65 -10.72
CA GLY A 146 -12.33 -0.75 -11.69
C GLY A 146 -12.67 0.60 -11.08
N ASP A 147 -13.94 0.98 -11.12
CA ASP A 147 -14.43 2.20 -10.47
C ASP A 147 -14.31 2.06 -8.95
N ILE A 148 -13.73 3.06 -8.29
CA ILE A 148 -13.45 3.06 -6.85
C ILE A 148 -13.68 4.45 -6.26
N PRO A 149 -13.89 4.60 -4.94
CA PRO A 149 -13.74 5.88 -4.28
C PRO A 149 -12.32 6.40 -4.47
N TYR A 150 -12.18 7.59 -5.08
CA TYR A 150 -10.89 8.20 -5.38
C TYR A 150 -10.84 9.66 -4.93
N SER A 151 -11.64 10.53 -5.54
CA SER A 151 -11.62 11.98 -5.25
C SER A 151 -12.06 12.31 -3.81
N GLN A 152 -12.98 11.52 -3.27
CA GLN A 152 -13.51 11.65 -1.91
C GLN A 152 -12.94 10.61 -0.95
N ALA A 153 -12.03 9.76 -1.42
CA ALA A 153 -11.48 8.66 -0.62
C ALA A 153 -10.66 9.17 0.57
N VAL A 154 -10.71 8.39 1.66
CA VAL A 154 -9.84 8.57 2.84
C VAL A 154 -9.98 9.95 3.50
N GLN A 155 -11.17 10.53 3.43
CA GLN A 155 -11.54 11.82 4.03
C GLN A 155 -12.86 11.68 4.80
N PRO A 156 -12.91 10.82 5.86
CA PRO A 156 -14.16 10.48 6.55
C PRO A 156 -14.84 11.66 7.23
N GLU A 157 -14.08 12.69 7.59
CA GLU A 157 -14.60 13.92 8.19
C GLU A 157 -15.40 14.77 7.20
N LEU A 158 -15.09 14.68 5.91
CA LEU A 158 -15.77 15.39 4.84
C LEU A 158 -16.81 14.51 4.14
N TYR A 159 -16.52 13.23 3.96
CA TYR A 159 -17.31 12.29 3.16
C TYR A 159 -17.56 10.99 3.93
N SER A 160 -18.69 10.89 4.62
CA SER A 160 -19.10 9.64 5.31
C SER A 160 -19.42 8.50 4.32
N PHE A 161 -19.84 8.84 3.10
CA PHE A 161 -20.17 7.91 2.01
C PHE A 161 -19.53 8.45 0.73
N PRO A 162 -18.24 8.16 0.49
CA PRO A 162 -17.55 8.65 -0.69
C PRO A 162 -18.15 8.05 -1.98
N GLU A 163 -18.27 8.87 -3.01
CA GLU A 163 -18.71 8.45 -4.33
C GLU A 163 -17.63 7.64 -5.05
N TYR A 164 -18.06 6.77 -5.97
CA TYR A 164 -17.17 6.04 -6.85
C TYR A 164 -16.84 6.88 -8.08
N ASP A 165 -15.57 7.09 -8.33
CA ASP A 165 -15.08 7.71 -9.55
C ASP A 165 -14.88 6.64 -10.62
N THR A 166 -15.09 7.00 -11.89
CA THR A 166 -14.85 6.07 -13.00
C THR A 166 -13.36 5.78 -13.16
N GLN A 167 -13.00 4.55 -13.52
CA GLN A 167 -11.61 4.19 -13.80
C GLN A 167 -10.96 5.14 -14.82
N GLN A 168 -11.71 5.59 -15.85
CA GLN A 168 -11.22 6.55 -16.82
C GLN A 168 -10.81 7.87 -16.16
N SER A 169 -11.65 8.45 -15.30
CA SER A 169 -11.34 9.72 -14.62
C SER A 169 -10.14 9.56 -13.68
N ILE A 170 -10.07 8.44 -12.97
CA ILE A 170 -8.97 8.12 -12.09
C ILE A 170 -7.65 8.04 -12.85
N TYR A 171 -7.60 7.31 -13.96
CA TYR A 171 -6.39 7.17 -14.78
C TYR A 171 -5.88 8.51 -15.30
N MET A 172 -6.79 9.38 -15.76
CA MET A 172 -6.42 10.71 -16.25
C MET A 172 -5.86 11.61 -15.15
N ASP A 173 -6.43 11.53 -13.96
CA ASP A 173 -5.94 12.29 -12.81
C ASP A 173 -4.60 11.74 -12.29
N LEU A 174 -4.44 10.40 -12.21
CA LEU A 174 -3.17 9.78 -11.86
C LEU A 174 -2.02 10.20 -12.78
N LEU A 175 -2.26 10.26 -14.09
CA LEU A 175 -1.26 10.72 -15.06
C LEU A 175 -0.90 12.19 -14.84
N LYS A 176 -1.88 13.04 -14.54
CA LYS A 176 -1.67 14.45 -14.19
C LYS A 176 -0.88 14.58 -12.90
N GLU A 177 -1.29 13.91 -11.82
CA GLU A 177 -0.62 13.93 -10.51
C GLU A 177 0.84 13.51 -10.61
N LEU A 178 1.12 12.40 -11.32
CA LEU A 178 2.48 11.92 -11.54
C LEU A 178 3.33 12.90 -12.36
N ASN A 179 2.74 13.52 -13.38
CA ASN A 179 3.46 14.49 -14.22
C ASN A 179 3.78 15.78 -13.45
N GLU A 180 2.88 16.28 -12.64
CA GLU A 180 3.11 17.44 -11.79
C GLU A 180 4.18 17.14 -10.73
N ALA A 181 4.07 16.01 -10.04
CA ALA A 181 5.02 15.62 -9.00
C ALA A 181 6.45 15.43 -9.55
N GLN A 182 6.60 14.71 -10.67
CA GLN A 182 7.91 14.53 -11.29
C GLN A 182 8.51 15.86 -11.77
N ALA A 183 7.68 16.78 -12.29
CA ALA A 183 8.15 18.10 -12.73
C ALA A 183 8.67 18.94 -11.55
N ALA A 184 8.00 18.88 -10.40
CA ALA A 184 8.42 19.55 -9.18
C ALA A 184 9.72 18.94 -8.58
N LEU A 185 9.98 17.66 -8.82
CA LEU A 185 11.22 17.00 -8.40
C LEU A 185 12.41 17.26 -9.35
N ASN A 186 12.21 17.92 -10.48
CA ASN A 186 13.27 18.14 -11.45
C ASN A 186 14.33 19.13 -10.91
N GLY A 187 15.56 18.65 -10.74
CA GLY A 187 16.66 19.41 -10.16
C GLY A 187 16.56 19.61 -8.65
N ALA A 188 15.57 18.98 -7.99
CA ALA A 188 15.45 19.04 -6.56
C ALA A 188 16.58 18.29 -5.84
N SER A 189 16.87 18.71 -4.61
CA SER A 189 17.79 18.01 -3.70
C SER A 189 17.09 16.79 -3.05
N ALA A 190 17.73 16.19 -2.05
CA ALA A 190 17.11 15.11 -1.30
C ALA A 190 15.95 15.61 -0.42
N ALA A 191 14.95 14.76 -0.21
CA ALA A 191 13.85 14.97 0.72
C ALA A 191 14.33 15.08 2.17
N ALA A 192 13.58 15.77 3.02
CA ALA A 192 13.90 15.93 4.44
C ALA A 192 13.69 14.63 5.23
N MET A 193 12.74 13.78 4.82
CA MET A 193 12.41 12.51 5.48
C MET A 193 13.53 11.45 5.42
N LYS A 194 14.44 11.53 4.45
CA LYS A 194 15.62 10.64 4.30
C LYS A 194 15.35 9.17 4.67
N SER A 195 15.81 8.74 5.86
CA SER A 195 15.74 7.35 6.32
C SER A 195 14.30 6.82 6.54
N ALA A 196 13.30 7.68 6.58
CA ALA A 196 11.90 7.25 6.60
C ALA A 196 11.41 6.78 5.22
N ASP A 197 12.12 7.14 4.14
CA ASP A 197 11.92 6.59 2.82
C ASP A 197 12.72 5.29 2.65
N ASN A 198 12.04 4.16 2.74
CA ASN A 198 12.64 2.83 2.63
C ASN A 198 13.12 2.49 1.21
N PHE A 199 12.69 3.22 0.18
CA PHE A 199 13.02 2.88 -1.21
C PHE A 199 14.29 3.57 -1.68
N TYR A 200 14.32 4.90 -1.58
CA TYR A 200 15.39 5.70 -2.20
C TYR A 200 16.07 6.66 -1.23
N GLN A 201 15.77 6.57 0.09
CA GLN A 201 16.35 7.44 1.12
C GLN A 201 16.17 8.94 0.81
N GLY A 202 15.04 9.28 0.20
CA GLY A 202 14.70 10.65 -0.16
C GLY A 202 15.38 11.17 -1.43
N ASP A 203 15.99 10.32 -2.26
CA ASP A 203 16.62 10.73 -3.52
C ASP A 203 15.55 11.19 -4.54
N ALA A 204 15.43 12.49 -4.71
CA ALA A 204 14.46 13.11 -5.60
C ALA A 204 14.61 12.69 -7.07
N SER A 205 15.84 12.41 -7.52
CA SER A 205 16.10 12.00 -8.90
C SER A 205 15.59 10.59 -9.18
N LYS A 206 15.73 9.68 -8.24
CA LYS A 206 15.18 8.32 -8.33
C LYS A 206 13.66 8.32 -8.24
N TRP A 207 13.09 9.12 -7.35
CA TRP A 207 11.64 9.30 -7.26
C TRP A 207 11.04 9.89 -8.53
N ARG A 208 11.75 10.81 -9.19
CA ARG A 208 11.36 11.36 -10.48
C ARG A 208 11.30 10.28 -11.56
N LYS A 209 12.33 9.40 -11.65
CA LYS A 209 12.33 8.26 -12.57
C LYS A 209 11.22 7.26 -12.24
N PHE A 210 10.96 7.00 -10.95
CA PHE A 210 9.85 6.16 -10.52
C PHE A 210 8.50 6.72 -10.99
N ALA A 211 8.24 8.01 -10.77
CA ALA A 211 7.01 8.66 -11.21
C ALA A 211 6.80 8.56 -12.72
N ASN A 212 7.84 8.80 -13.51
CA ASN A 212 7.78 8.68 -14.97
C ASN A 212 7.57 7.22 -15.42
N SER A 213 8.19 6.25 -14.75
CA SER A 213 8.01 4.83 -15.05
C SER A 213 6.61 4.35 -14.67
N LEU A 214 6.05 4.87 -13.57
CA LEU A 214 4.66 4.61 -13.20
C LEU A 214 3.69 5.26 -14.20
N MET A 215 3.96 6.50 -14.63
CA MET A 215 3.20 7.18 -15.68
C MET A 215 3.20 6.38 -16.98
N LEU A 216 4.37 5.85 -17.39
CA LEU A 216 4.50 4.95 -18.54
C LEU A 216 3.62 3.71 -18.38
N ARG A 217 3.63 3.07 -17.21
CA ARG A 217 2.80 1.90 -16.91
C ARG A 217 1.31 2.21 -17.03
N VAL A 218 0.84 3.30 -16.39
CA VAL A 218 -0.56 3.75 -16.44
C VAL A 218 -0.98 4.02 -17.89
N ALA A 219 -0.17 4.77 -18.65
CA ALA A 219 -0.44 5.09 -20.03
C ALA A 219 -0.53 3.84 -20.93
N MET A 220 0.39 2.88 -20.78
CA MET A 220 0.39 1.64 -21.57
C MET A 220 -0.85 0.79 -21.32
N ARG A 221 -1.43 0.81 -20.12
CA ARG A 221 -2.70 0.10 -19.84
C ARG A 221 -3.89 0.69 -20.58
N MET A 222 -3.83 1.96 -20.97
CA MET A 222 -4.85 2.62 -21.77
C MET A 222 -4.76 2.30 -23.27
N SER A 223 -3.73 1.63 -23.74
CA SER A 223 -3.42 1.45 -25.17
C SER A 223 -4.54 0.86 -26.04
N LYS A 224 -5.47 0.11 -25.44
CA LYS A 224 -6.63 -0.46 -26.15
C LYS A 224 -7.91 0.34 -26.01
N VAL A 225 -8.05 1.14 -24.96
CA VAL A 225 -9.29 1.89 -24.67
C VAL A 225 -9.19 3.35 -25.08
N ASP A 226 -8.01 3.95 -25.01
CA ASP A 226 -7.70 5.30 -25.51
C ASP A 226 -6.27 5.35 -26.06
N PRO A 227 -6.04 4.86 -27.28
CA PRO A 227 -4.71 4.79 -27.89
C PRO A 227 -4.05 6.17 -28.06
N ALA A 228 -4.84 7.23 -28.30
CA ALA A 228 -4.32 8.57 -28.54
C ALA A 228 -3.77 9.19 -27.23
N ALA A 229 -4.53 9.11 -26.17
CA ALA A 229 -4.06 9.55 -24.85
C ALA A 229 -2.87 8.70 -24.37
N ALA A 230 -2.93 7.37 -24.56
CA ALA A 230 -1.83 6.47 -24.24
C ALA A 230 -0.52 6.88 -24.94
N GLU A 231 -0.56 7.11 -26.25
CA GLU A 231 0.61 7.53 -27.04
C GLU A 231 1.19 8.86 -26.52
N GLN A 232 0.34 9.83 -26.23
CA GLN A 232 0.78 11.12 -25.72
C GLN A 232 1.50 10.99 -24.38
N TRP A 233 0.91 10.26 -23.43
CA TRP A 233 1.49 10.10 -22.08
C TRP A 233 2.74 9.22 -22.07
N VAL A 234 2.80 8.18 -22.93
CA VAL A 234 4.02 7.38 -23.12
C VAL A 234 5.17 8.26 -23.61
N LYS A 235 4.95 9.10 -24.62
CA LYS A 235 5.96 10.04 -25.14
C LYS A 235 6.43 11.00 -24.03
N THR A 236 5.50 11.53 -23.26
CA THR A 236 5.80 12.43 -22.13
C THR A 236 6.65 11.71 -21.07
N ALA A 237 6.26 10.53 -20.65
CA ALA A 237 6.97 9.76 -19.63
C ALA A 237 8.40 9.44 -20.06
N VAL A 238 8.58 8.94 -21.29
CA VAL A 238 9.89 8.58 -21.83
C VAL A 238 10.79 9.82 -21.99
N ALA A 239 10.25 10.93 -22.48
CA ALA A 239 11.01 12.18 -22.62
C ALA A 239 11.47 12.75 -21.28
N ASN A 240 10.72 12.53 -20.20
CA ASN A 240 11.08 12.97 -18.85
C ASN A 240 12.11 12.07 -18.15
N GLY A 241 12.38 10.87 -18.69
CA GLY A 241 13.32 9.88 -18.16
C GLY A 241 12.65 8.84 -17.25
N VAL A 242 12.60 7.63 -17.72
CA VAL A 242 12.09 6.43 -17.01
C VAL A 242 13.25 5.63 -16.43
N PHE A 243 12.96 4.49 -15.80
CA PHE A 243 13.99 3.53 -15.37
C PHE A 243 14.83 3.04 -16.55
N GLU A 244 16.14 2.98 -16.36
CA GLU A 244 17.10 2.60 -17.39
C GLU A 244 17.94 1.36 -16.99
N SER A 245 18.02 1.07 -15.70
CA SER A 245 18.82 -0.03 -15.17
C SER A 245 18.28 -0.53 -13.83
N ASP A 246 18.82 -1.66 -13.36
CA ASP A 246 18.50 -2.22 -12.04
C ASP A 246 18.85 -1.28 -10.88
N ALA A 247 19.74 -0.32 -11.08
CA ALA A 247 20.05 0.71 -10.07
C ALA A 247 18.88 1.67 -9.81
N ASP A 248 17.92 1.73 -10.72
CA ASP A 248 16.70 2.53 -10.58
C ASP A 248 15.56 1.78 -9.88
N ASN A 249 15.72 0.46 -9.64
CA ASN A 249 14.68 -0.37 -9.04
C ASN A 249 14.21 0.18 -7.69
N CYS A 250 12.89 0.23 -7.53
CA CYS A 250 12.25 0.51 -6.26
C CYS A 250 12.18 -0.80 -5.45
N MET A 251 12.99 -0.92 -4.42
CA MET A 251 13.07 -2.12 -3.60
C MET A 251 12.84 -1.81 -2.13
N LEU A 252 11.91 -2.54 -1.51
CA LEU A 252 11.79 -2.61 -0.06
C LEU A 252 12.64 -3.76 0.45
N MET A 253 13.57 -3.45 1.35
CA MET A 253 14.38 -4.48 2.01
C MET A 253 13.63 -5.00 3.24
N HIS A 254 13.23 -6.25 3.18
CA HIS A 254 12.59 -6.93 4.29
C HIS A 254 13.62 -7.48 5.29
N ALA A 255 13.17 -7.75 6.52
CA ALA A 255 14.00 -8.44 7.51
C ALA A 255 14.39 -9.82 6.97
N GLY A 256 15.68 -10.13 7.01
CA GLY A 256 16.19 -11.41 6.53
C GLY A 256 15.80 -12.58 7.43
N GLY A 257 15.81 -13.79 6.85
CA GLY A 257 15.50 -15.04 7.52
C GLY A 257 14.05 -15.51 7.34
N LEU A 258 13.82 -16.78 7.64
CA LEU A 258 12.48 -17.40 7.61
C LEU A 258 11.75 -17.10 8.93
N THR A 259 11.43 -15.86 9.19
CA THR A 259 10.66 -15.43 10.35
C THR A 259 9.22 -15.16 9.98
N THR A 260 8.32 -15.34 10.95
CA THR A 260 6.88 -15.09 10.77
C THR A 260 6.46 -13.70 11.24
N ASN A 261 7.40 -12.76 11.35
CA ASN A 261 7.06 -11.40 11.76
C ASN A 261 6.46 -10.59 10.59
N ASP A 262 5.81 -9.50 10.91
CA ASP A 262 5.13 -8.63 9.94
C ASP A 262 6.08 -7.90 8.97
N PHE A 263 7.39 -7.95 9.23
CA PHE A 263 8.43 -7.36 8.39
C PHE A 263 9.12 -8.38 7.49
N SER A 264 8.65 -9.63 7.47
CA SER A 264 9.13 -10.66 6.54
C SER A 264 8.60 -10.39 5.13
N GLU A 265 9.35 -10.82 4.14
CA GLU A 265 8.87 -10.77 2.75
C GLU A 265 7.62 -11.68 2.61
N PRO A 266 6.50 -11.17 2.07
CA PRO A 266 5.22 -11.88 2.07
C PRO A 266 5.24 -13.26 1.42
N TYR A 267 5.85 -13.40 0.24
CA TYR A 267 5.95 -14.70 -0.43
C TYR A 267 6.81 -15.69 0.36
N ALA A 268 7.91 -15.23 0.95
CA ALA A 268 8.76 -16.08 1.78
C ALA A 268 7.99 -16.59 3.00
N LYS A 269 7.19 -15.73 3.64
CA LYS A 269 6.32 -16.09 4.76
C LYS A 269 5.28 -17.14 4.36
N ILE A 270 4.57 -16.92 3.26
CA ILE A 270 3.54 -17.83 2.75
C ILE A 270 4.14 -19.19 2.39
N TYR A 271 5.17 -19.22 1.55
CA TYR A 271 5.74 -20.49 1.05
C TYR A 271 6.54 -21.26 2.08
N SER A 272 7.09 -20.61 3.10
CA SER A 272 7.90 -21.29 4.11
C SER A 272 7.12 -21.69 5.38
N HIS A 273 6.02 -21.00 5.70
CA HIS A 273 5.29 -21.18 6.96
C HIS A 273 3.79 -21.37 6.77
N GLU A 274 3.08 -20.38 6.27
CA GLU A 274 1.62 -20.33 6.35
C GLU A 274 0.94 -21.34 5.43
N ASP A 275 1.48 -21.52 4.23
CA ASP A 275 0.90 -22.40 3.21
C ASP A 275 1.97 -23.28 2.54
N ARG A 276 2.92 -23.72 3.37
CA ARG A 276 4.06 -24.52 2.93
C ARG A 276 3.63 -25.79 2.22
N GLY A 277 4.14 -25.99 1.01
CA GLY A 277 3.92 -27.20 0.21
C GLY A 277 2.56 -27.25 -0.48
N ASN A 278 1.77 -26.16 -0.46
CA ASN A 278 0.48 -26.12 -1.12
C ASN A 278 0.52 -25.55 -2.54
N PHE A 279 1.58 -24.81 -2.90
CA PHE A 279 1.78 -24.23 -4.24
C PHE A 279 2.92 -24.88 -4.97
N PHE A 280 2.70 -25.20 -6.24
CA PHE A 280 3.64 -25.87 -7.13
C PHE A 280 3.69 -25.15 -8.48
N LEU A 281 4.85 -25.09 -9.12
CA LEU A 281 4.94 -24.62 -10.51
C LEU A 281 4.17 -25.56 -11.42
N THR A 282 3.41 -25.00 -12.36
CA THR A 282 2.70 -25.83 -13.36
C THR A 282 3.69 -26.36 -14.41
N GLU A 283 3.37 -27.50 -15.00
CA GLU A 283 4.10 -28.05 -16.15
C GLU A 283 4.18 -27.02 -17.29
N TYR A 284 3.04 -26.36 -17.59
CA TYR A 284 2.97 -25.30 -18.60
C TYR A 284 4.01 -24.19 -18.37
N PHE A 285 4.10 -23.68 -17.15
CA PHE A 285 5.04 -22.59 -16.84
C PHE A 285 6.49 -23.05 -16.88
N VAL A 286 6.78 -24.24 -16.36
CA VAL A 286 8.12 -24.84 -16.43
C VAL A 286 8.54 -25.06 -17.88
N ASP A 287 7.66 -25.58 -18.73
CA ASP A 287 7.96 -25.80 -20.14
C ASP A 287 8.13 -24.51 -20.93
N LEU A 288 7.35 -23.47 -20.60
CA LEU A 288 7.54 -22.13 -21.16
C LEU A 288 8.95 -21.59 -20.85
N LEU A 289 9.37 -21.66 -19.59
CA LEU A 289 10.70 -21.21 -19.17
C LEU A 289 11.83 -22.02 -19.79
N LYS A 290 11.66 -23.35 -19.92
CA LYS A 290 12.62 -24.22 -20.62
C LYS A 290 12.71 -23.90 -22.11
N SER A 291 11.57 -23.71 -22.78
CA SER A 291 11.52 -23.46 -24.23
C SER A 291 12.15 -22.14 -24.61
N THR A 292 12.14 -21.15 -23.71
CA THR A 292 12.77 -19.85 -23.90
C THR A 292 14.17 -19.75 -23.33
N ASN A 293 14.73 -20.84 -22.76
CA ASN A 293 16.00 -20.86 -22.04
C ASN A 293 16.05 -19.76 -20.93
N ASP A 294 14.96 -19.56 -20.22
CA ASP A 294 14.87 -18.52 -19.19
C ASP A 294 15.75 -18.90 -17.99
N PRO A 295 16.77 -18.10 -17.63
CA PRO A 295 17.69 -18.40 -16.54
C PRO A 295 17.00 -18.38 -15.16
N ARG A 296 15.81 -17.78 -15.04
CA ARG A 296 15.08 -17.67 -13.78
C ARG A 296 14.53 -19.00 -13.29
N LEU A 297 14.36 -20.01 -14.18
CA LEU A 297 13.79 -21.31 -13.77
C LEU A 297 14.55 -21.93 -12.59
N SER A 298 15.89 -21.89 -12.60
CA SER A 298 16.72 -22.44 -11.52
C SER A 298 16.65 -21.65 -10.20
N LEU A 299 16.14 -20.41 -10.27
CA LEU A 299 15.98 -19.55 -9.08
C LEU A 299 14.60 -19.67 -8.44
N ILE A 300 13.56 -19.87 -9.26
CA ILE A 300 12.15 -19.88 -8.80
C ILE A 300 11.60 -21.28 -8.60
N GLY A 301 12.25 -22.33 -9.14
CA GLY A 301 11.82 -23.71 -9.06
C GLY A 301 12.88 -24.63 -8.49
N THR A 302 12.50 -25.47 -7.53
CA THR A 302 13.30 -26.59 -7.05
C THR A 302 12.60 -27.89 -7.35
N VAL A 303 13.38 -28.92 -7.72
CA VAL A 303 12.84 -30.28 -7.85
C VAL A 303 12.67 -30.84 -6.44
N CYS A 304 11.48 -31.35 -6.12
CA CYS A 304 11.28 -32.13 -4.90
C CYS A 304 11.97 -33.50 -5.09
N GLU A 305 13.05 -33.76 -4.36
CA GLU A 305 13.82 -35.02 -4.48
C GLU A 305 13.05 -36.23 -3.91
N GLU A 306 12.05 -36.02 -3.06
CA GLU A 306 11.15 -37.07 -2.60
C GLU A 306 9.68 -36.60 -2.68
N PRO A 307 8.90 -37.06 -3.65
CA PRO A 307 7.47 -36.85 -3.61
C PRO A 307 6.87 -37.72 -2.49
N THR A 308 6.78 -37.19 -1.29
CA THR A 308 5.95 -37.78 -0.23
C THR A 308 4.48 -37.54 -0.60
N ILE A 309 3.99 -38.31 -1.55
CA ILE A 309 2.54 -38.49 -1.71
C ILE A 309 2.11 -39.42 -0.61
N SER A 310 1.74 -38.92 0.54
CA SER A 310 0.93 -39.66 1.47
C SER A 310 -0.51 -39.69 0.93
N VAL A 311 -0.81 -40.71 0.12
CA VAL A 311 -2.18 -41.04 -0.20
C VAL A 311 -2.76 -41.60 1.11
N GLN A 312 -3.49 -40.75 1.85
CA GLN A 312 -4.38 -41.25 2.88
C GLN A 312 -5.57 -41.89 2.15
N ALA A 313 -5.66 -43.21 2.27
CA ALA A 313 -6.76 -44.03 1.81
C ALA A 313 -8.01 -43.82 2.71
#